data_0cf0c0313f7ce7d64924aa468d4e144e
#
_entry.id   0cf0c0313f7ce7d64924aa468d4e144e
#
_cell.length_a   1.000
_cell.length_b   1.000
_cell.length_c   1.000
_cell.angle_alpha   90.00
_cell.angle_beta   90.00
_cell.angle_gamma   90.00
#
_symmetry.space_group_name_H-M   'P 1'
#
loop_
_entity.id
_entity.type
_entity.pdbx_description
1 polymer ?
#
loop_
_entity_poly.entity_id
_entity_poly.type
_entity_poly.pdbx_seq_one_letter_code
_entity_poly.pdbx_strand_id
1 'polypeptide(L)'
;MSTDAFVAAFGREPDIGWRSPGRVNLIGEHTDYNDGFVLPLAIPREARVLAARRDDRVLRIVSARATDVAAEVDLDSLAPGSVDGWAAYVAGTAWALQGHGVDVPGADLLVDGDVPRGAGLSSSAALECAVAGALLHLAGVELPLAAIALLAQKAENDFVGVPCGVMDQFASTHGRAGHLLLLDTRSLEPRHIPFDLAAEGLTLVVIDTRAPHRLVDGEYAARRASCEQAAVLLGVPSLRDVTDLGSAMSMLDDDVLQSRVRHVVTENQRVLDVVALLEAGDVRGTGPLLTAS
;
A
#
# COMPACT_ATOMS: atom_id res chain seq x y z
N MET A 1 -14.98 2.06 15.64
CA MET A 1 -16.29 1.90 14.95
C MET A 1 -17.15 1.00 15.82
N SER A 2 -18.41 1.35 16.10
CA SER A 2 -19.30 0.53 16.91
C SER A 2 -20.24 -0.28 16.03
N THR A 3 -20.65 -1.45 16.52
CA THR A 3 -21.71 -2.26 15.88
C THR A 3 -23.03 -1.48 15.77
N ASP A 4 -23.31 -0.59 16.71
CA ASP A 4 -24.51 0.28 16.64
C ASP A 4 -24.55 1.11 15.36
N ALA A 5 -23.41 1.61 14.87
CA ALA A 5 -23.36 2.37 13.62
C ALA A 5 -23.68 1.48 12.41
N PHE A 6 -23.26 0.21 12.44
CA PHE A 6 -23.61 -0.76 11.40
C PHE A 6 -25.12 -1.09 11.43
N VAL A 7 -25.67 -1.33 12.63
CA VAL A 7 -27.11 -1.57 12.81
C VAL A 7 -27.93 -0.36 12.34
N ALA A 8 -27.49 0.86 12.65
CA ALA A 8 -28.16 2.07 12.19
C ALA A 8 -28.16 2.20 10.65
N ALA A 9 -27.08 1.76 9.98
CA ALA A 9 -26.95 1.84 8.52
C ALA A 9 -27.74 0.74 7.78
N PHE A 10 -27.76 -0.50 8.34
CA PHE A 10 -28.24 -1.68 7.62
C PHE A 10 -29.38 -2.43 8.31
N GLY A 11 -29.78 -2.05 9.53
CA GLY A 11 -30.88 -2.67 10.29
C GLY A 11 -30.56 -4.08 10.82
N ARG A 12 -29.29 -4.49 10.83
CA ARG A 12 -28.82 -5.83 11.27
C ARG A 12 -27.42 -5.74 11.87
N GLU A 13 -27.03 -6.76 12.61
CA GLU A 13 -25.67 -6.89 13.14
C GLU A 13 -24.66 -7.27 12.04
N PRO A 14 -23.39 -6.84 12.15
CA PRO A 14 -22.32 -7.31 11.28
C PRO A 14 -21.93 -8.76 11.62
N ASP A 15 -21.54 -9.52 10.60
CA ASP A 15 -21.00 -10.88 10.77
C ASP A 15 -19.53 -10.84 11.16
N ILE A 16 -18.79 -9.82 10.71
CA ILE A 16 -17.34 -9.67 10.94
C ILE A 16 -16.92 -8.22 11.03
N GLY A 17 -15.84 -7.95 11.75
CA GLY A 17 -15.06 -6.73 11.70
C GLY A 17 -13.61 -7.02 11.29
N TRP A 18 -13.08 -6.26 10.33
CA TRP A 18 -11.68 -6.33 9.90
C TRP A 18 -11.00 -4.98 9.96
N ARG A 19 -9.67 -4.99 10.11
CA ARG A 19 -8.87 -3.76 10.15
C ARG A 19 -7.51 -3.98 9.53
N SER A 20 -6.98 -2.92 8.89
CA SER A 20 -5.62 -2.90 8.35
C SER A 20 -4.99 -1.53 8.58
N PRO A 21 -3.72 -1.47 9.00
CA PRO A 21 -3.04 -0.22 9.30
C PRO A 21 -2.65 0.55 8.04
N GLY A 22 -2.54 1.88 8.19
CA GLY A 22 -1.70 2.66 7.29
C GLY A 22 -0.22 2.43 7.59
N ARG A 23 0.63 3.05 6.77
CA ARG A 23 2.09 2.92 6.91
C ARG A 23 2.82 4.26 6.76
N VAL A 24 4.04 4.31 7.27
CA VAL A 24 5.06 5.26 6.84
C VAL A 24 6.26 4.47 6.33
N ASN A 25 6.94 4.95 5.30
CA ASN A 25 8.20 4.36 4.87
C ASN A 25 9.36 5.08 5.56
N LEU A 26 10.30 4.33 6.14
CA LEU A 26 11.47 4.91 6.80
C LEU A 26 12.54 5.28 5.78
N ILE A 27 12.78 4.42 4.81
CA ILE A 27 13.76 4.56 3.72
C ILE A 27 13.44 3.57 2.59
N GLY A 28 13.91 3.84 1.37
CA GLY A 28 13.63 3.03 0.19
C GLY A 28 12.50 3.65 -0.65
N GLU A 29 12.45 4.98 -0.73
CA GLU A 29 11.48 5.67 -1.56
C GLU A 29 11.74 5.41 -3.05
N HIS A 30 10.67 5.13 -3.79
CA HIS A 30 10.71 4.90 -5.25
C HIS A 30 11.52 3.67 -5.68
N THR A 31 11.76 2.71 -4.80
CA THR A 31 12.46 1.46 -5.13
C THR A 31 11.51 0.29 -5.40
N ASP A 32 10.27 0.34 -4.92
CA ASP A 32 9.31 -0.76 -4.96
C ASP A 32 8.76 -1.10 -6.36
N TYR A 33 8.77 -0.17 -7.29
CA TYR A 33 8.49 -0.41 -8.71
C TYR A 33 9.77 -0.58 -9.57
N ASN A 34 10.93 -0.68 -8.91
CA ASN A 34 12.24 -0.96 -9.49
C ASN A 34 12.83 -2.28 -8.96
N ASP A 35 12.00 -3.19 -8.49
CA ASP A 35 12.38 -4.47 -7.87
C ASP A 35 13.32 -4.30 -6.65
N GLY A 36 13.28 -3.14 -6.00
CA GLY A 36 14.22 -2.75 -4.95
C GLY A 36 13.84 -3.21 -3.54
N PHE A 37 14.48 -2.59 -2.56
CA PHE A 37 14.21 -2.81 -1.15
C PHE A 37 13.48 -1.62 -0.56
N VAL A 38 12.51 -1.89 0.33
CA VAL A 38 11.78 -0.87 1.09
C VAL A 38 11.77 -1.24 2.58
N LEU A 39 11.62 -0.24 3.44
CA LEU A 39 11.64 -0.44 4.89
C LEU A 39 10.51 0.33 5.60
N PRO A 40 9.24 0.03 5.28
CA PRO A 40 8.09 0.66 5.94
C PRO A 40 7.84 0.12 7.35
N LEU A 41 7.01 0.86 8.10
CA LEU A 41 6.39 0.40 9.33
C LEU A 41 4.90 0.73 9.35
N ALA A 42 4.11 -0.15 9.96
CA ALA A 42 2.71 0.11 10.23
C ALA A 42 2.55 1.19 11.30
N ILE A 43 1.61 2.09 11.10
CA ILE A 43 1.29 3.16 12.07
C ILE A 43 0.03 2.78 12.87
N PRO A 44 -0.19 3.38 14.08
CA PRO A 44 -1.37 3.12 14.88
C PRO A 44 -2.60 3.90 14.38
N ARG A 45 -2.77 3.94 13.07
CA ARG A 45 -3.91 4.48 12.32
C ARG A 45 -4.34 3.43 11.33
N GLU A 46 -5.63 3.18 11.20
CA GLU A 46 -6.14 2.03 10.45
C GLU A 46 -7.41 2.34 9.66
N ALA A 47 -7.63 1.59 8.59
CA ALA A 47 -8.94 1.41 8.00
C ALA A 47 -9.67 0.24 8.69
N ARG A 48 -10.97 0.39 8.90
CA ARG A 48 -11.85 -0.58 9.57
C ARG A 48 -13.05 -0.84 8.72
N VAL A 49 -13.44 -2.10 8.60
CA VAL A 49 -14.62 -2.53 7.86
C VAL A 49 -15.44 -3.44 8.78
N LEU A 50 -16.70 -3.10 8.99
CA LEU A 50 -17.71 -4.05 9.47
C LEU A 50 -18.47 -4.55 8.26
N ALA A 51 -18.69 -5.85 8.21
CA ALA A 51 -19.33 -6.49 7.06
C ALA A 51 -20.38 -7.51 7.48
N ALA A 52 -21.44 -7.64 6.69
CA ALA A 52 -22.42 -8.70 6.82
C ALA A 52 -22.79 -9.27 5.45
N ARG A 53 -22.85 -10.60 5.34
CA ARG A 53 -23.18 -11.30 4.11
C ARG A 53 -24.62 -11.02 3.67
N ARG A 54 -24.82 -10.88 2.37
CA ARG A 54 -26.13 -10.76 1.71
C ARG A 54 -26.39 -12.01 0.87
N ASP A 55 -27.67 -12.26 0.60
CA ASP A 55 -28.10 -13.40 -0.23
C ASP A 55 -28.15 -13.03 -1.73
N ASP A 56 -27.98 -11.71 -2.05
CA ASP A 56 -27.87 -11.22 -3.43
C ASP A 56 -26.39 -10.99 -3.83
N ARG A 57 -26.18 -10.50 -5.04
CA ARG A 57 -24.84 -10.21 -5.59
C ARG A 57 -24.49 -8.73 -5.53
N VAL A 58 -24.95 -8.00 -4.49
CA VAL A 58 -24.76 -6.56 -4.35
C VAL A 58 -23.83 -6.22 -3.18
N LEU A 59 -22.87 -5.33 -3.42
CA LEU A 59 -22.14 -4.65 -2.35
C LEU A 59 -22.85 -3.31 -2.04
N ARG A 60 -23.32 -3.13 -0.81
CA ARG A 60 -23.74 -1.84 -0.29
C ARG A 60 -22.61 -1.25 0.56
N ILE A 61 -22.09 -0.11 0.12
CA ILE A 61 -20.92 0.53 0.72
C ILE A 61 -21.35 1.82 1.39
N VAL A 62 -21.13 1.92 2.70
CA VAL A 62 -21.47 3.09 3.51
C VAL A 62 -20.24 3.55 4.27
N SER A 63 -20.02 4.86 4.37
CA SER A 63 -19.01 5.44 5.24
C SER A 63 -19.58 5.77 6.61
N ALA A 64 -18.91 5.35 7.68
CA ALA A 64 -19.29 5.73 9.05
C ALA A 64 -19.18 7.24 9.33
N ARG A 65 -18.48 7.99 8.47
CA ARG A 65 -18.29 9.45 8.56
C ARG A 65 -19.25 10.24 7.69
N ALA A 66 -20.00 9.57 6.83
CA ALA A 66 -21.06 10.14 6.00
C ALA A 66 -22.28 9.25 6.12
N THR A 67 -23.45 9.83 6.37
CA THR A 67 -24.68 9.07 6.60
C THR A 67 -25.29 8.48 5.32
N ASP A 68 -24.77 8.86 4.16
CA ASP A 68 -25.31 8.45 2.88
C ASP A 68 -24.60 7.21 2.35
N VAL A 69 -25.34 6.34 1.65
CA VAL A 69 -24.81 5.21 0.90
C VAL A 69 -23.80 5.74 -0.12
N ALA A 70 -22.56 5.29 -0.03
CA ALA A 70 -21.52 5.71 -0.98
C ALA A 70 -21.71 5.06 -2.35
N ALA A 71 -22.10 3.78 -2.38
CA ALA A 71 -22.39 3.04 -3.59
C ALA A 71 -23.22 1.77 -3.30
N GLU A 72 -24.03 1.37 -4.26
CA GLU A 72 -24.54 0.01 -4.43
C GLU A 72 -23.96 -0.53 -5.74
N VAL A 73 -23.27 -1.66 -5.66
CA VAL A 73 -22.50 -2.19 -6.78
C VAL A 73 -22.89 -3.64 -7.01
N ASP A 74 -23.29 -3.98 -8.23
CA ASP A 74 -23.54 -5.34 -8.65
C ASP A 74 -22.22 -6.05 -8.95
N LEU A 75 -21.93 -7.13 -8.21
CA LEU A 75 -20.70 -7.93 -8.33
C LEU A 75 -20.54 -8.59 -9.70
N ASP A 76 -21.63 -8.86 -10.39
CA ASP A 76 -21.62 -9.54 -11.70
C ASP A 76 -21.32 -8.55 -12.85
N SER A 77 -21.37 -7.25 -12.60
CA SER A 77 -21.10 -6.18 -13.57
C SER A 77 -19.84 -5.36 -13.27
N LEU A 78 -19.00 -5.79 -12.29
CA LEU A 78 -17.79 -5.07 -11.92
C LEU A 78 -16.78 -5.01 -13.08
N ALA A 79 -16.36 -3.79 -13.42
CA ALA A 79 -15.33 -3.51 -14.39
C ALA A 79 -14.56 -2.24 -14.02
N PRO A 80 -13.30 -2.08 -14.44
CA PRO A 80 -12.56 -0.84 -14.29
C PRO A 80 -13.36 0.37 -14.81
N GLY A 81 -13.44 1.43 -14.01
CA GLY A 81 -14.20 2.64 -14.35
C GLY A 81 -15.73 2.54 -14.12
N SER A 82 -16.25 1.43 -13.60
CA SER A 82 -17.68 1.30 -13.30
C SER A 82 -18.12 1.95 -11.99
N VAL A 83 -17.17 2.30 -11.12
CA VAL A 83 -17.42 2.92 -9.80
C VAL A 83 -16.43 4.07 -9.60
N ASP A 84 -16.96 5.22 -9.14
CA ASP A 84 -16.18 6.43 -8.93
C ASP A 84 -15.82 6.67 -7.45
N GLY A 85 -14.82 7.54 -7.24
CA GLY A 85 -14.43 8.03 -5.93
C GLY A 85 -13.85 6.94 -5.04
N TRP A 86 -13.97 7.10 -3.73
CA TRP A 86 -13.36 6.18 -2.78
C TRP A 86 -13.99 4.77 -2.77
N ALA A 87 -15.24 4.65 -3.21
CA ALA A 87 -15.90 3.35 -3.34
C ALA A 87 -15.28 2.47 -4.43
N ALA A 88 -14.57 3.06 -5.39
CA ALA A 88 -13.82 2.32 -6.42
C ALA A 88 -12.73 1.40 -5.82
N TYR A 89 -12.10 1.80 -4.71
CA TYR A 89 -11.12 0.95 -4.00
C TYR A 89 -11.77 -0.30 -3.39
N VAL A 90 -12.98 -0.14 -2.85
CA VAL A 90 -13.77 -1.26 -2.29
C VAL A 90 -14.24 -2.20 -3.41
N ALA A 91 -14.83 -1.64 -4.47
CA ALA A 91 -15.31 -2.39 -5.62
C ALA A 91 -14.15 -3.08 -6.37
N GLY A 92 -13.02 -2.39 -6.56
CA GLY A 92 -11.81 -2.92 -7.16
C GLY A 92 -11.23 -4.10 -6.38
N THR A 93 -11.28 -4.05 -5.05
CA THR A 93 -10.84 -5.17 -4.21
C THR A 93 -11.74 -6.40 -4.45
N ALA A 94 -13.06 -6.24 -4.49
CA ALA A 94 -13.97 -7.34 -4.82
C ALA A 94 -13.70 -7.90 -6.23
N TRP A 95 -13.51 -7.01 -7.21
CA TRP A 95 -13.16 -7.38 -8.58
C TRP A 95 -11.84 -8.18 -8.67
N ALA A 96 -10.80 -7.75 -7.96
CA ALA A 96 -9.52 -8.45 -7.94
C ALA A 96 -9.64 -9.84 -7.30
N LEU A 97 -10.42 -9.97 -6.20
CA LEU A 97 -10.71 -11.25 -5.56
C LEU A 97 -11.48 -12.19 -6.49
N GLN A 98 -12.51 -11.70 -7.20
CA GLN A 98 -13.25 -12.51 -8.20
C GLN A 98 -12.31 -12.95 -9.33
N GLY A 99 -11.46 -12.08 -9.83
CA GLY A 99 -10.46 -12.40 -10.84
C GLY A 99 -9.43 -13.45 -10.38
N HIS A 100 -9.22 -13.59 -9.07
CA HIS A 100 -8.40 -14.63 -8.47
C HIS A 100 -9.17 -15.96 -8.26
N GLY A 101 -10.46 -15.99 -8.54
CA GLY A 101 -11.30 -17.19 -8.39
C GLY A 101 -12.05 -17.29 -7.06
N VAL A 102 -12.09 -16.20 -6.26
CA VAL A 102 -12.91 -16.15 -5.04
C VAL A 102 -14.36 -15.89 -5.41
N ASP A 103 -15.28 -16.71 -4.96
CA ASP A 103 -16.72 -16.42 -5.05
C ASP A 103 -17.12 -15.41 -3.98
N VAL A 104 -16.90 -14.12 -4.30
CA VAL A 104 -17.19 -13.01 -3.40
C VAL A 104 -18.70 -12.89 -3.22
N PRO A 105 -19.24 -13.03 -2.00
CA PRO A 105 -20.68 -12.88 -1.76
C PRO A 105 -21.09 -11.41 -1.80
N GLY A 106 -22.37 -11.13 -2.01
CA GLY A 106 -22.94 -9.82 -1.70
C GLY A 106 -22.71 -9.47 -0.23
N ALA A 107 -22.52 -8.18 0.06
CA ALA A 107 -22.23 -7.73 1.41
C ALA A 107 -22.72 -6.31 1.68
N ASP A 108 -23.17 -6.08 2.91
CA ASP A 108 -23.29 -4.76 3.50
C ASP A 108 -21.92 -4.42 4.14
N LEU A 109 -21.33 -3.28 3.75
CA LEU A 109 -19.99 -2.85 4.19
C LEU A 109 -20.08 -1.45 4.82
N LEU A 110 -19.80 -1.35 6.13
CA LEU A 110 -19.58 -0.06 6.80
C LEU A 110 -18.07 0.17 6.91
N VAL A 111 -17.61 1.25 6.31
CA VAL A 111 -16.19 1.63 6.27
C VAL A 111 -15.93 2.83 7.17
N ASP A 112 -14.93 2.73 8.02
CA ASP A 112 -14.35 3.83 8.77
C ASP A 112 -12.82 3.80 8.65
N GLY A 113 -12.16 4.88 8.98
CA GLY A 113 -10.71 4.93 9.01
C GLY A 113 -10.19 6.23 9.60
N ASP A 114 -9.10 6.15 10.31
CA ASP A 114 -8.42 7.30 10.91
C ASP A 114 -7.04 7.56 10.27
N VAL A 115 -6.68 6.83 9.20
CA VAL A 115 -5.53 7.14 8.37
C VAL A 115 -5.82 8.45 7.62
N PRO A 116 -5.02 9.51 7.81
CA PRO A 116 -5.22 10.77 7.11
C PRO A 116 -5.17 10.58 5.59
N ARG A 117 -6.23 11.01 4.91
CA ARG A 117 -6.29 10.93 3.44
C ARG A 117 -5.38 11.96 2.83
N GLY A 118 -4.64 11.56 1.83
CA GLY A 118 -3.80 12.47 1.11
C GLY A 118 -2.55 12.94 1.83
N ALA A 119 -2.20 12.35 2.95
CA ALA A 119 -1.00 12.65 3.72
C ALA A 119 0.17 11.69 3.43
N GLY A 120 0.08 10.87 2.37
CA GLY A 120 1.12 9.90 2.03
C GLY A 120 1.23 8.72 3.01
N LEU A 121 0.15 8.41 3.77
CA LEU A 121 0.13 7.37 4.80
C LEU A 121 -0.61 6.09 4.37
N SER A 122 -0.82 5.90 3.07
CA SER A 122 -1.43 4.70 2.45
C SER A 122 -2.84 4.38 2.96
N SER A 123 -3.70 5.39 2.97
CA SER A 123 -5.11 5.18 3.33
C SER A 123 -5.86 4.29 2.32
N SER A 124 -5.48 4.26 1.04
CA SER A 124 -6.01 3.38 0.00
C SER A 124 -5.66 1.92 0.28
N ALA A 125 -4.38 1.60 0.42
CA ALA A 125 -3.91 0.25 0.70
C ALA A 125 -4.49 -0.31 2.02
N ALA A 126 -4.59 0.52 3.08
CA ALA A 126 -5.22 0.13 4.33
C ALA A 126 -6.70 -0.23 4.12
N LEU A 127 -7.44 0.56 3.31
CA LEU A 127 -8.83 0.27 2.98
C LEU A 127 -8.97 -1.02 2.18
N GLU A 128 -8.20 -1.17 1.10
CA GLU A 128 -8.22 -2.35 0.23
C GLU A 128 -7.92 -3.64 1.00
N CYS A 129 -6.87 -3.63 1.84
CA CYS A 129 -6.50 -4.77 2.65
C CYS A 129 -7.56 -5.11 3.71
N ALA A 130 -8.19 -4.09 4.32
CA ALA A 130 -9.28 -4.32 5.27
C ALA A 130 -10.54 -4.90 4.59
N VAL A 131 -10.88 -4.41 3.40
CA VAL A 131 -11.99 -4.93 2.59
C VAL A 131 -11.71 -6.36 2.13
N ALA A 132 -10.49 -6.63 1.63
CA ALA A 132 -10.10 -7.97 1.20
C ALA A 132 -10.23 -8.98 2.33
N GLY A 133 -9.75 -8.65 3.53
CA GLY A 133 -9.88 -9.51 4.70
C GLY A 133 -11.34 -9.79 5.09
N ALA A 134 -12.19 -8.75 5.06
CA ALA A 134 -13.60 -8.90 5.37
C ALA A 134 -14.34 -9.75 4.33
N LEU A 135 -14.13 -9.52 3.04
CA LEU A 135 -14.77 -10.27 1.95
C LEU A 135 -14.31 -11.72 1.89
N LEU A 136 -13.00 -11.98 2.10
CA LEU A 136 -12.46 -13.34 2.19
C LEU A 136 -13.07 -14.12 3.35
N HIS A 137 -13.22 -13.48 4.53
CA HIS A 137 -13.90 -14.10 5.66
C HIS A 137 -15.36 -14.47 5.34
N LEU A 138 -16.12 -13.56 4.73
CA LEU A 138 -17.50 -13.81 4.32
C LEU A 138 -17.61 -14.91 3.25
N ALA A 139 -16.60 -15.03 2.38
CA ALA A 139 -16.52 -16.09 1.39
C ALA A 139 -16.07 -17.45 1.99
N GLY A 140 -15.57 -17.47 3.23
CA GLY A 140 -15.01 -18.66 3.85
C GLY A 140 -13.70 -19.13 3.21
N VAL A 141 -12.92 -18.17 2.65
CA VAL A 141 -11.65 -18.42 1.94
C VAL A 141 -10.50 -17.79 2.71
N GLU A 142 -9.42 -18.54 2.88
CA GLU A 142 -8.16 -18.04 3.42
C GLU A 142 -7.12 -17.92 2.31
N LEU A 143 -6.44 -16.80 2.25
CA LEU A 143 -5.32 -16.56 1.33
C LEU A 143 -4.07 -16.14 2.12
N PRO A 144 -2.86 -16.46 1.63
CA PRO A 144 -1.62 -15.92 2.18
C PRO A 144 -1.64 -14.39 2.16
N LEU A 145 -1.05 -13.76 3.19
CA LEU A 145 -1.01 -12.29 3.29
C LEU A 145 -0.38 -11.62 2.06
N ALA A 146 0.64 -12.25 1.48
CA ALA A 146 1.27 -11.76 0.25
C ALA A 146 0.28 -11.77 -0.94
N ALA A 147 -0.59 -12.79 -1.05
CA ALA A 147 -1.63 -12.82 -2.08
C ALA A 147 -2.66 -11.71 -1.87
N ILE A 148 -3.05 -11.46 -0.61
CA ILE A 148 -3.95 -10.34 -0.28
C ILE A 148 -3.33 -9.00 -0.68
N ALA A 149 -2.05 -8.78 -0.37
CA ALA A 149 -1.33 -7.57 -0.75
C ALA A 149 -1.30 -7.36 -2.28
N LEU A 150 -0.98 -8.40 -3.04
CA LEU A 150 -0.94 -8.34 -4.50
C LEU A 150 -2.33 -8.11 -5.13
N LEU A 151 -3.39 -8.67 -4.57
CA LEU A 151 -4.75 -8.45 -5.04
C LEU A 151 -5.24 -7.03 -4.72
N ALA A 152 -4.87 -6.49 -3.56
CA ALA A 152 -5.12 -5.10 -3.22
C ALA A 152 -4.38 -4.14 -4.16
N GLN A 153 -3.08 -4.38 -4.43
CA GLN A 153 -2.33 -3.62 -5.42
C GLN A 153 -2.96 -3.70 -6.82
N LYS A 154 -3.42 -4.89 -7.22
CA LYS A 154 -4.10 -5.08 -8.50
C LYS A 154 -5.40 -4.27 -8.58
N ALA A 155 -6.15 -4.20 -7.49
CA ALA A 155 -7.35 -3.36 -7.40
C ALA A 155 -7.01 -1.88 -7.63
N GLU A 156 -5.96 -1.36 -6.98
CA GLU A 156 -5.52 0.03 -7.11
C GLU A 156 -5.01 0.34 -8.52
N ASN A 157 -4.14 -0.52 -9.07
CA ASN A 157 -3.54 -0.31 -10.39
C ASN A 157 -4.52 -0.49 -11.53
N ASP A 158 -5.26 -1.61 -11.55
CA ASP A 158 -6.00 -2.04 -12.74
C ASP A 158 -7.47 -1.59 -12.71
N PHE A 159 -8.09 -1.47 -11.53
CA PHE A 159 -9.49 -1.07 -11.41
C PHE A 159 -9.64 0.43 -11.14
N VAL A 160 -8.90 0.97 -10.17
CA VAL A 160 -8.93 2.39 -9.83
C VAL A 160 -8.10 3.21 -10.82
N GLY A 161 -7.03 2.62 -11.39
CA GLY A 161 -6.17 3.27 -12.37
C GLY A 161 -5.09 4.16 -11.75
N VAL A 162 -4.75 3.94 -10.46
CA VAL A 162 -3.67 4.64 -9.76
C VAL A 162 -2.44 3.74 -9.74
N PRO A 163 -1.38 4.05 -10.51
CA PRO A 163 -0.19 3.23 -10.53
C PRO A 163 0.54 3.32 -9.19
N CYS A 164 0.76 2.19 -8.54
CA CYS A 164 1.54 2.10 -7.29
C CYS A 164 2.48 0.89 -7.32
N GLY A 165 3.51 0.92 -6.47
CA GLY A 165 4.30 -0.26 -6.13
C GLY A 165 3.57 -1.14 -5.11
N VAL A 166 4.23 -2.16 -4.58
CA VAL A 166 3.61 -3.15 -3.70
C VAL A 166 3.82 -2.87 -2.21
N MET A 167 4.68 -1.91 -1.89
CA MET A 167 5.12 -1.58 -0.53
C MET A 167 3.95 -1.34 0.42
N ASP A 168 2.98 -0.54 -0.01
CA ASP A 168 1.88 -0.06 0.82
C ASP A 168 0.99 -1.20 1.30
N GLN A 169 0.60 -2.09 0.38
CA GLN A 169 -0.25 -3.22 0.67
C GLN A 169 0.50 -4.29 1.49
N PHE A 170 1.81 -4.49 1.24
CA PHE A 170 2.61 -5.37 2.08
C PHE A 170 2.76 -4.82 3.51
N ALA A 171 2.98 -3.52 3.68
CA ALA A 171 3.03 -2.92 5.01
C ALA A 171 1.69 -3.03 5.75
N SER A 172 0.56 -2.87 5.04
CA SER A 172 -0.78 -3.01 5.61
C SER A 172 -1.16 -4.44 5.99
N THR A 173 -0.61 -5.46 5.27
CA THR A 173 -0.91 -6.88 5.55
C THR A 173 0.09 -7.53 6.50
N HIS A 174 1.38 -7.18 6.41
CA HIS A 174 2.46 -7.81 7.18
C HIS A 174 2.96 -6.95 8.34
N GLY A 175 2.45 -5.72 8.50
CA GLY A 175 2.89 -4.80 9.55
C GLY A 175 2.78 -5.41 10.94
N ARG A 176 3.84 -5.24 11.74
CA ARG A 176 3.93 -5.73 13.13
C ARG A 176 4.35 -4.61 14.05
N ALA A 177 3.66 -4.45 15.19
CA ALA A 177 4.01 -3.45 16.18
C ALA A 177 5.46 -3.59 16.65
N GLY A 178 6.18 -2.47 16.79
CA GLY A 178 7.59 -2.46 17.21
C GLY A 178 8.56 -3.01 16.16
N HIS A 179 8.18 -3.12 14.89
CA HIS A 179 9.04 -3.62 13.82
C HIS A 179 8.89 -2.79 12.55
N LEU A 180 9.98 -2.65 11.82
CA LEU A 180 10.00 -2.32 10.41
C LEU A 180 9.80 -3.59 9.59
N LEU A 181 9.31 -3.43 8.38
CA LEU A 181 9.17 -4.49 7.40
C LEU A 181 10.22 -4.30 6.30
N LEU A 182 11.33 -5.04 6.34
CA LEU A 182 12.19 -5.13 5.17
C LEU A 182 11.48 -6.00 4.14
N LEU A 183 11.18 -5.41 2.99
CA LEU A 183 10.61 -6.13 1.85
C LEU A 183 11.57 -6.04 0.67
N ASP A 184 11.98 -7.19 0.16
CA ASP A 184 12.53 -7.32 -1.18
C ASP A 184 11.35 -7.39 -2.16
N THR A 185 11.12 -6.33 -2.93
CA THR A 185 9.93 -6.24 -3.80
C THR A 185 10.01 -7.13 -5.04
N ARG A 186 11.18 -7.72 -5.33
CA ARG A 186 11.38 -8.71 -6.40
C ARG A 186 10.97 -10.11 -5.96
N SER A 187 11.48 -10.57 -4.81
CA SER A 187 11.17 -11.90 -4.27
C SER A 187 9.86 -11.93 -3.49
N LEU A 188 9.37 -10.77 -3.08
CA LEU A 188 8.20 -10.58 -2.21
C LEU A 188 8.39 -11.24 -0.82
N GLU A 189 9.63 -11.38 -0.39
CA GLU A 189 9.97 -11.94 0.92
C GLU A 189 10.00 -10.84 1.99
N PRO A 190 9.06 -10.84 2.97
CA PRO A 190 9.06 -9.91 4.07
C PRO A 190 9.93 -10.39 5.22
N ARG A 191 10.70 -9.47 5.83
CA ARG A 191 11.46 -9.72 7.05
C ARG A 191 11.20 -8.62 8.07
N HIS A 192 10.86 -8.99 9.30
CA HIS A 192 10.62 -8.03 10.38
C HIS A 192 11.93 -7.67 11.07
N ILE A 193 12.24 -6.37 11.13
CA ILE A 193 13.39 -5.80 11.81
C ILE A 193 12.90 -5.13 13.09
N PRO A 194 13.37 -5.53 14.27
CA PRO A 194 12.99 -4.87 15.54
C PRO A 194 13.28 -3.36 15.49
N PHE A 195 12.29 -2.56 15.87
CA PHE A 195 12.40 -1.10 15.86
C PHE A 195 11.48 -0.48 16.90
N ASP A 196 12.01 -0.33 18.12
CA ASP A 196 11.30 0.29 19.22
C ASP A 196 11.84 1.71 19.47
N LEU A 197 11.20 2.69 18.85
CA LEU A 197 11.56 4.10 18.99
C LEU A 197 11.45 4.59 20.45
N ALA A 198 10.48 4.08 21.20
CA ALA A 198 10.28 4.50 22.59
C ALA A 198 11.44 4.03 23.49
N ALA A 199 11.95 2.82 23.28
CA ALA A 199 13.13 2.32 23.97
C ALA A 199 14.38 3.18 23.71
N GLU A 200 14.48 3.76 22.50
CA GLU A 200 15.57 4.64 22.09
C GLU A 200 15.34 6.12 22.47
N GLY A 201 14.23 6.45 23.12
CA GLY A 201 13.84 7.83 23.43
C GLY A 201 13.57 8.67 22.18
N LEU A 202 13.10 8.04 21.12
CA LEU A 202 12.76 8.67 19.84
C LEU A 202 11.25 8.67 19.62
N THR A 203 10.79 9.57 18.75
CA THR A 203 9.39 9.67 18.34
C THR A 203 9.32 9.90 16.82
N LEU A 204 8.43 9.19 16.16
CA LEU A 204 8.10 9.44 14.77
C LEU A 204 7.14 10.64 14.69
N VAL A 205 7.55 11.67 13.95
CA VAL A 205 6.72 12.85 13.68
C VAL A 205 6.33 12.85 12.19
N VAL A 206 5.03 12.89 11.93
CA VAL A 206 4.49 13.03 10.58
C VAL A 206 4.02 14.47 10.40
N ILE A 207 4.57 15.17 9.40
CA ILE A 207 4.22 16.54 9.06
C ILE A 207 3.52 16.57 7.72
N ASP A 208 2.20 16.77 7.73
CA ASP A 208 1.43 16.97 6.50
C ASP A 208 1.63 18.41 5.99
N THR A 209 2.30 18.54 4.85
CA THR A 209 2.58 19.83 4.20
C THR A 209 1.35 20.40 3.48
N ARG A 210 0.26 19.66 3.41
CA ARG A 210 -0.99 20.01 2.69
C ARG A 210 -0.79 20.43 1.25
N ALA A 211 0.24 19.87 0.59
CA ALA A 211 0.48 20.10 -0.83
C ALA A 211 -0.66 19.43 -1.65
N PRO A 212 -1.23 20.10 -2.67
CA PRO A 212 -2.36 19.54 -3.43
C PRO A 212 -1.95 18.27 -4.17
N HIS A 213 -2.64 17.16 -3.93
CA HIS A 213 -2.37 15.85 -4.52
C HIS A 213 -2.49 15.77 -6.05
N ARG A 214 -3.27 16.65 -6.70
CA ARG A 214 -3.46 16.63 -8.17
C ARG A 214 -2.17 16.75 -8.99
N LEU A 215 -1.10 17.29 -8.39
CA LEU A 215 0.22 17.34 -9.01
C LEU A 215 1.05 16.06 -8.70
N VAL A 216 0.78 15.39 -7.58
CA VAL A 216 1.55 14.25 -7.09
C VAL A 216 1.25 12.97 -7.91
N ASP A 217 -0.01 12.73 -8.28
CA ASP A 217 -0.40 11.52 -9.03
C ASP A 217 0.27 11.47 -10.41
N GLY A 218 0.30 12.60 -11.12
CA GLY A 218 1.00 12.71 -12.40
C GLY A 218 2.53 12.61 -12.27
N GLU A 219 3.11 13.13 -11.20
CA GLU A 219 4.55 13.08 -10.96
C GLU A 219 5.03 11.68 -10.58
N TYR A 220 4.25 10.92 -9.80
CA TYR A 220 4.58 9.54 -9.48
C TYR A 220 4.62 8.67 -10.73
N ALA A 221 3.56 8.73 -11.56
CA ALA A 221 3.50 8.02 -12.84
C ALA A 221 4.67 8.42 -13.77
N ALA A 222 5.00 9.71 -13.86
CA ALA A 222 6.12 10.21 -14.66
C ALA A 222 7.48 9.71 -14.12
N ARG A 223 7.66 9.62 -12.79
CA ARG A 223 8.87 9.07 -12.18
C ARG A 223 9.02 7.58 -12.51
N ARG A 224 7.96 6.81 -12.37
CA ARG A 224 7.94 5.39 -12.71
C ARG A 224 8.27 5.18 -14.20
N ALA A 225 7.62 5.91 -15.09
CA ALA A 225 7.91 5.85 -16.53
C ALA A 225 9.37 6.21 -16.86
N SER A 226 9.96 7.23 -16.17
CA SER A 226 11.37 7.59 -16.33
C SER A 226 12.32 6.47 -15.88
N CYS A 227 12.00 5.74 -14.81
CA CYS A 227 12.78 4.59 -14.35
C CYS A 227 12.70 3.44 -15.36
N GLU A 228 11.50 3.13 -15.86
CA GLU A 228 11.27 2.09 -16.87
C GLU A 228 12.03 2.43 -18.18
N GLN A 229 11.98 3.68 -18.62
CA GLN A 229 12.75 4.17 -19.78
C GLN A 229 14.27 4.01 -19.56
N ALA A 230 14.77 4.39 -18.39
CA ALA A 230 16.19 4.26 -18.08
C ALA A 230 16.63 2.79 -18.08
N ALA A 231 15.83 1.88 -17.51
CA ALA A 231 16.11 0.44 -17.51
C ALA A 231 16.20 -0.11 -18.96
N VAL A 232 15.28 0.28 -19.84
CA VAL A 232 15.31 -0.10 -21.26
C VAL A 232 16.58 0.40 -21.95
N LEU A 233 16.96 1.67 -21.75
CA LEU A 233 18.17 2.26 -22.37
C LEU A 233 19.45 1.60 -21.87
N LEU A 234 19.49 1.19 -20.61
CA LEU A 234 20.62 0.49 -20.00
C LEU A 234 20.64 -1.02 -20.30
N GLY A 235 19.58 -1.56 -20.91
CA GLY A 235 19.46 -2.98 -21.24
C GLY A 235 19.34 -3.89 -20.02
N VAL A 236 18.77 -3.40 -18.91
CA VAL A 236 18.54 -4.15 -17.69
C VAL A 236 17.05 -4.39 -17.45
N PRO A 237 16.66 -5.50 -16.78
CA PRO A 237 15.27 -5.78 -16.45
C PRO A 237 14.65 -4.72 -15.51
N SER A 238 15.42 -4.24 -14.53
CA SER A 238 15.04 -3.16 -13.62
C SER A 238 16.28 -2.37 -13.17
N LEU A 239 16.10 -1.16 -12.61
CA LEU A 239 17.23 -0.34 -12.17
C LEU A 239 18.00 -0.95 -10.99
N ARG A 240 17.44 -1.90 -10.26
CA ARG A 240 18.14 -2.71 -9.25
C ARG A 240 19.31 -3.52 -9.85
N ASP A 241 19.23 -3.87 -11.13
CA ASP A 241 20.23 -4.71 -11.80
C ASP A 241 21.45 -3.93 -12.31
N VAL A 242 21.44 -2.59 -12.13
CA VAL A 242 22.60 -1.75 -12.43
C VAL A 242 23.69 -1.97 -11.39
N THR A 243 24.80 -2.62 -11.81
CA THR A 243 25.95 -2.93 -10.92
C THR A 243 27.10 -1.93 -11.02
N ASP A 244 27.21 -1.22 -12.14
CA ASP A 244 28.19 -0.15 -12.36
C ASP A 244 27.47 1.17 -12.65
N LEU A 245 27.34 1.98 -11.59
CA LEU A 245 26.69 3.28 -11.68
C LEU A 245 27.47 4.24 -12.61
N GLY A 246 28.80 4.18 -12.62
CA GLY A 246 29.64 5.06 -13.46
C GLY A 246 29.39 4.82 -14.95
N SER A 247 29.41 3.55 -15.36
CA SER A 247 29.09 3.17 -16.75
C SER A 247 27.66 3.51 -17.11
N ALA A 248 26.69 3.22 -16.23
CA ALA A 248 25.27 3.53 -16.47
C ALA A 248 25.04 5.06 -16.67
N MET A 249 25.66 5.89 -15.85
CA MET A 249 25.59 7.35 -15.99
C MET A 249 26.15 7.83 -17.33
N SER A 250 27.23 7.20 -17.83
CA SER A 250 27.84 7.57 -19.10
C SER A 250 27.03 7.15 -20.34
N MET A 251 26.10 6.20 -20.19
CA MET A 251 25.21 5.73 -21.25
C MET A 251 23.94 6.57 -21.43
N LEU A 252 23.64 7.43 -20.48
CA LEU A 252 22.43 8.25 -20.47
C LEU A 252 22.79 9.71 -20.70
N ASP A 253 22.18 10.34 -21.70
CA ASP A 253 22.35 11.77 -22.01
C ASP A 253 21.37 12.68 -21.26
N ASP A 254 20.31 12.11 -20.63
CA ASP A 254 19.24 12.81 -19.94
C ASP A 254 19.51 12.88 -18.44
N ASP A 255 19.64 14.09 -17.89
CA ASP A 255 19.91 14.35 -16.46
C ASP A 255 18.82 13.81 -15.54
N VAL A 256 17.55 13.77 -16.00
CA VAL A 256 16.44 13.20 -15.23
C VAL A 256 16.61 11.70 -15.10
N LEU A 257 16.88 11.00 -16.20
CA LEU A 257 17.12 9.57 -16.18
C LEU A 257 18.35 9.22 -15.35
N GLN A 258 19.45 9.98 -15.49
CA GLN A 258 20.64 9.83 -14.65
C GLN A 258 20.31 9.96 -13.16
N SER A 259 19.49 10.97 -12.80
CA SER A 259 19.06 11.18 -11.40
C SER A 259 18.24 10.01 -10.88
N ARG A 260 17.35 9.41 -11.71
CA ARG A 260 16.56 8.22 -11.33
C ARG A 260 17.45 7.01 -11.07
N VAL A 261 18.36 6.73 -12.00
CA VAL A 261 19.30 5.60 -11.87
C VAL A 261 20.17 5.74 -10.62
N ARG A 262 20.77 6.92 -10.43
CA ARG A 262 21.58 7.20 -9.24
C ARG A 262 20.78 6.98 -7.97
N HIS A 263 19.55 7.54 -7.90
CA HIS A 263 18.71 7.39 -6.72
C HIS A 263 18.43 5.92 -6.44
N VAL A 264 17.87 5.16 -7.39
CA VAL A 264 17.47 3.76 -7.16
C VAL A 264 18.65 2.89 -6.74
N VAL A 265 19.79 3.00 -7.43
CA VAL A 265 20.99 2.21 -7.12
C VAL A 265 21.52 2.52 -5.72
N THR A 266 21.66 3.80 -5.38
CA THR A 266 22.20 4.19 -4.07
C THR A 266 21.20 4.00 -2.94
N GLU A 267 19.89 4.16 -3.22
CA GLU A 267 18.83 3.98 -2.23
C GLU A 267 18.70 2.50 -1.81
N ASN A 268 18.77 1.57 -2.75
CA ASN A 268 18.78 0.15 -2.45
C ASN A 268 19.92 -0.21 -1.48
N GLN A 269 21.12 0.33 -1.68
CA GLN A 269 22.24 0.09 -0.78
C GLN A 269 22.00 0.73 0.59
N ARG A 270 21.46 1.97 0.63
CA ARG A 270 21.13 2.66 1.90
C ARG A 270 20.13 1.88 2.74
N VAL A 271 19.10 1.28 2.12
CA VAL A 271 18.15 0.41 2.85
C VAL A 271 18.87 -0.73 3.55
N LEU A 272 19.77 -1.44 2.84
CA LEU A 272 20.51 -2.55 3.40
C LEU A 272 21.47 -2.09 4.51
N ASP A 273 22.13 -0.94 4.35
CA ASP A 273 23.02 -0.37 5.36
C ASP A 273 22.25 0.06 6.61
N VAL A 274 21.05 0.66 6.46
CA VAL A 274 20.15 0.97 7.59
C VAL A 274 19.74 -0.30 8.32
N VAL A 275 19.38 -1.36 7.61
CA VAL A 275 19.03 -2.64 8.22
C VAL A 275 20.19 -3.21 9.02
N ALA A 276 21.41 -3.18 8.47
CA ALA A 276 22.61 -3.68 9.16
C ALA A 276 22.88 -2.90 10.46
N LEU A 277 22.70 -1.57 10.47
CA LEU A 277 22.84 -0.75 11.68
C LEU A 277 21.77 -1.08 12.71
N LEU A 278 20.51 -1.25 12.29
CA LEU A 278 19.41 -1.62 13.19
C LEU A 278 19.63 -2.99 13.82
N GLU A 279 20.10 -3.96 13.05
CA GLU A 279 20.43 -5.30 13.55
C GLU A 279 21.63 -5.29 14.52
N ALA A 280 22.53 -4.33 14.37
CA ALA A 280 23.63 -4.09 15.32
C ALA A 280 23.19 -3.28 16.57
N GLY A 281 21.93 -2.84 16.64
CA GLY A 281 21.42 -2.01 17.74
C GLY A 281 21.79 -0.53 17.64
N ASP A 282 22.34 -0.07 16.53
CA ASP A 282 22.73 1.34 16.30
C ASP A 282 21.64 2.12 15.56
N VAL A 283 20.53 2.40 16.25
CA VAL A 283 19.43 3.19 15.69
C VAL A 283 19.87 4.60 15.30
N ARG A 284 20.76 5.22 16.10
CA ARG A 284 21.22 6.60 15.86
C ARG A 284 22.17 6.71 14.67
N GLY A 285 22.94 5.65 14.40
CA GLY A 285 23.80 5.55 13.24
C GLY A 285 23.06 5.59 11.89
N THR A 286 21.73 5.34 11.88
CA THR A 286 20.91 5.45 10.67
C THR A 286 20.71 6.89 10.19
N GLY A 287 20.84 7.89 11.08
CA GLY A 287 20.56 9.30 10.78
C GLY A 287 21.25 9.85 9.53
N PRO A 288 22.57 9.69 9.34
CA PRO A 288 23.26 10.11 8.12
C PRO A 288 22.71 9.48 6.84
N LEU A 289 22.32 8.20 6.88
CA LEU A 289 21.75 7.48 5.73
C LEU A 289 20.36 8.01 5.37
N LEU A 290 19.53 8.27 6.38
CA LEU A 290 18.21 8.88 6.19
C LEU A 290 18.30 10.32 5.63
N THR A 291 19.35 11.06 6.00
CA THR A 291 19.58 12.42 5.46
C THR A 291 20.07 12.37 4.01
N ALA A 292 20.79 11.31 3.62
CA ALA A 292 21.31 11.13 2.26
C ALA A 292 20.29 10.54 1.27
N SER A 293 19.19 9.98 1.77
CA SER A 293 18.04 9.53 0.98
C SER A 293 17.21 10.71 0.51
#